data_dde15d1d771ed7663de9a48f16948a0a
#
_entry.id   dde15d1d771ed7663de9a48f16948a0a
#
_cell.length_a   1.000
_cell.length_b   1.000
_cell.length_c   1.000
_cell.angle_alpha   90.00
_cell.angle_beta   90.00
_cell.angle_gamma   90.00
#
_symmetry.space_group_name_H-M   'P 1'
#
loop_
_entity.id
_entity.type
_entity.pdbx_description
1 polymer ?
#
loop_
_entity_poly.entity_id
_entity_poly.type
_entity_poly.pdbx_seq_one_letter_code
_entity_poly.pdbx_strand_id
1 'polypeptide(L)'
;AVGLAGGAVGLPARSLASRSDDPPLPSPGTGAGPLRIAVSRTRPPGLVRDLADAVPVEFVAMGSAGVKTMAVVTGDVDAYVHAGGQYEWDSAAPAAVALGVGLHASRIDGSPLIYNAASPWLPDLVVCSRDRAASLLALIRTLEGEKWAS
;
A
#
# COMPACT_ATOMS: atom_id res chain seq x y z
N ALA A 1 -1.54 -21.80 2.47
CA ALA A 1 -1.41 -20.41 2.03
C ALA A 1 -1.01 -20.41 0.56
N VAL A 2 -1.69 -19.65 -0.26
CA VAL A 2 -1.43 -19.58 -1.70
C VAL A 2 -0.99 -18.15 -2.02
N GLY A 3 0.09 -18.00 -2.80
CA GLY A 3 0.48 -16.71 -3.37
C GLY A 3 -0.55 -16.26 -4.42
N LEU A 4 -0.58 -14.96 -4.70
CA LEU A 4 -1.45 -14.40 -5.73
C LEU A 4 -0.94 -14.83 -7.12
N ALA A 5 -1.79 -15.50 -7.91
CA ALA A 5 -1.46 -15.94 -9.27
C ALA A 5 -1.73 -14.85 -10.32
N GLY A 6 -2.67 -13.95 -10.04
CA GLY A 6 -3.02 -12.84 -10.91
C GLY A 6 -4.20 -12.07 -10.37
N GLY A 7 -4.43 -10.88 -10.92
CA GLY A 7 -5.55 -10.02 -10.54
C GLY A 7 -5.82 -8.95 -11.59
N ALA A 8 -7.02 -8.39 -11.51
CA ALA A 8 -7.41 -7.22 -12.29
C ALA A 8 -8.27 -6.30 -11.44
N VAL A 9 -8.12 -5.00 -11.64
CA VAL A 9 -8.90 -3.96 -10.97
C VAL A 9 -9.43 -2.98 -11.98
N GLY A 10 -10.75 -2.75 -11.97
CA GLY A 10 -11.40 -1.73 -12.77
C GLY A 10 -11.81 -0.53 -11.89
N LEU A 11 -11.57 0.66 -12.38
CA LEU A 11 -12.06 1.93 -11.83
C LEU A 11 -12.92 2.63 -12.87
N PRO A 12 -14.21 2.26 -13.03
CA PRO A 12 -15.06 2.76 -14.11
C PRO A 12 -15.19 4.28 -14.14
N ALA A 13 -15.25 4.92 -12.96
CA ALA A 13 -15.35 6.38 -12.84
C ALA A 13 -14.09 7.10 -13.38
N ARG A 14 -12.97 6.41 -13.54
CA ARG A 14 -11.71 6.93 -14.10
C ARG A 14 -11.41 6.35 -15.48
N SER A 15 -12.31 5.53 -16.05
CA SER A 15 -12.10 4.77 -17.29
C SER A 15 -10.76 3.99 -17.28
N LEU A 16 -10.38 3.47 -16.10
CA LEU A 16 -9.12 2.78 -15.86
C LEU A 16 -9.39 1.31 -15.54
N ALA A 17 -8.62 0.42 -16.15
CA ALA A 17 -8.50 -0.97 -15.74
C ALA A 17 -7.01 -1.33 -15.74
N SER A 18 -6.57 -2.09 -14.75
CA SER A 18 -5.19 -2.60 -14.67
C SER A 18 -5.19 -4.07 -14.30
N ARG A 19 -4.21 -4.80 -14.82
CA ARG A 19 -4.03 -6.23 -14.65
C ARG A 19 -2.62 -6.52 -14.14
N SER A 20 -2.46 -7.65 -13.49
CA SER A 20 -1.14 -8.09 -13.00
C SER A 20 -0.17 -8.50 -14.12
N ASP A 21 -0.66 -8.70 -15.35
CA ASP A 21 0.11 -8.98 -16.55
C ASP A 21 0.36 -7.74 -17.44
N ASP A 22 -0.05 -6.56 -16.99
CA ASP A 22 0.29 -5.30 -17.65
C ASP A 22 1.83 -5.07 -17.57
N PRO A 23 2.42 -4.35 -18.54
CA PRO A 23 3.84 -4.02 -18.49
C PRO A 23 4.22 -3.31 -17.20
N PRO A 24 5.43 -3.56 -16.65
CA PRO A 24 5.92 -2.83 -15.48
C PRO A 24 5.87 -1.32 -15.71
N LEU A 25 5.36 -0.60 -14.73
CA LEU A 25 5.33 0.86 -14.77
C LEU A 25 6.73 1.41 -14.51
N PRO A 26 7.09 2.55 -15.16
CA PRO A 26 8.30 3.28 -14.79
C PRO A 26 8.21 3.62 -13.30
N SER A 27 9.28 3.35 -12.56
CA SER A 27 9.34 3.72 -11.14
C SER A 27 9.13 5.24 -11.04
N PRO A 28 8.08 5.73 -10.36
CA PRO A 28 7.99 7.15 -10.08
C PRO A 28 9.20 7.47 -9.21
N GLY A 29 10.13 8.25 -9.76
CA GLY A 29 11.36 8.60 -9.04
C GLY A 29 11.06 9.10 -7.64
N THR A 30 12.02 8.97 -6.74
CA THR A 30 11.96 9.56 -5.40
C THR A 30 11.98 11.08 -5.53
N GLY A 31 10.83 11.69 -5.82
CA GLY A 31 10.70 13.14 -5.94
C GLY A 31 11.17 13.83 -4.66
N ALA A 32 11.75 15.01 -4.79
CA ALA A 32 12.25 15.82 -3.67
C ALA A 32 11.13 16.46 -2.81
N GLY A 33 9.88 16.12 -3.08
CA GLY A 33 8.71 16.64 -2.34
C GLY A 33 8.30 15.75 -1.15
N PRO A 34 7.23 16.15 -0.43
CA PRO A 34 6.66 15.35 0.64
C PRO A 34 6.18 13.99 0.12
N LEU A 35 6.22 12.98 0.97
CA LEU A 35 5.72 11.64 0.66
C LEU A 35 4.18 11.67 0.57
N ARG A 36 3.62 11.46 -0.62
CA ARG A 36 2.17 11.43 -0.84
C ARG A 36 1.63 10.06 -0.43
N ILE A 37 0.81 10.03 0.63
CA ILE A 37 0.24 8.78 1.17
C ILE A 37 -1.27 8.76 0.99
N ALA A 38 -1.79 7.72 0.33
CA ALA A 38 -3.22 7.45 0.29
C ALA A 38 -3.74 7.06 1.68
N VAL A 39 -4.76 7.77 2.15
CA VAL A 39 -5.36 7.53 3.48
C VAL A 39 -6.87 7.35 3.40
N SER A 40 -7.45 6.72 4.42
CA SER A 40 -8.92 6.67 4.55
C SER A 40 -9.48 8.07 4.81
N ARG A 41 -10.57 8.41 4.12
CA ARG A 41 -11.28 9.69 4.32
C ARG A 41 -11.81 9.87 5.74
N THR A 42 -12.16 8.78 6.41
CA THR A 42 -12.85 8.82 7.70
C THR A 42 -11.93 8.57 8.88
N ARG A 43 -10.87 7.79 8.69
CA ARG A 43 -9.99 7.40 9.80
C ARG A 43 -8.58 7.05 9.29
N PRO A 44 -7.66 8.02 9.21
CA PRO A 44 -6.25 7.71 8.98
C PRO A 44 -5.72 6.83 10.13
N PRO A 45 -5.01 5.74 9.84
CA PRO A 45 -4.35 4.92 10.87
C PRO A 45 -3.39 5.74 11.73
N GLY A 46 -3.22 5.36 13.01
CA GLY A 46 -2.26 6.00 13.90
C GLY A 46 -0.85 6.01 13.32
N LEU A 47 -0.40 4.86 12.81
CA LEU A 47 0.91 4.72 12.14
C LEU A 47 1.15 5.78 11.04
N VAL A 48 0.12 6.15 10.28
CA VAL A 48 0.26 7.13 9.20
C VAL A 48 0.45 8.55 9.76
N ARG A 49 -0.12 8.85 10.93
CA ARG A 49 0.14 10.12 11.64
C ARG A 49 1.57 10.15 12.16
N ASP A 50 2.04 9.06 12.77
CA ASP A 50 3.41 8.95 13.25
C ASP A 50 4.43 9.12 12.11
N LEU A 51 4.12 8.60 10.91
CA LEU A 51 4.92 8.85 9.70
C LEU A 51 4.98 10.35 9.35
N ALA A 52 3.86 11.08 9.48
CA ALA A 52 3.82 12.52 9.20
C ALA A 52 4.57 13.37 10.24
N ASP A 53 4.68 12.88 11.48
CA ASP A 53 5.49 13.50 12.51
C ASP A 53 7.00 13.29 12.28
N ALA A 54 7.37 12.19 11.61
CA ALA A 54 8.77 11.81 11.36
C ALA A 54 9.35 12.36 10.05
N VAL A 55 8.53 12.49 9.00
CA VAL A 55 8.96 12.96 7.67
C VAL A 55 7.87 13.82 7.01
N PRO A 56 8.23 14.72 6.08
CA PRO A 56 7.23 15.47 5.34
C PRO A 56 6.26 14.56 4.56
N VAL A 57 4.98 14.59 4.90
CA VAL A 57 3.92 13.78 4.29
C VAL A 57 2.79 14.66 3.78
N GLU A 58 2.26 14.33 2.61
CA GLU A 58 1.00 14.84 2.08
C GLU A 58 -0.05 13.72 2.10
N PHE A 59 -1.15 13.92 2.81
CA PHE A 59 -2.25 12.96 2.85
C PHE A 59 -3.22 13.17 1.70
N VAL A 60 -3.43 12.13 0.91
CA VAL A 60 -4.42 12.11 -0.16
C VAL A 60 -5.59 11.21 0.26
N ALA A 61 -6.70 11.86 0.66
CA ALA A 61 -7.85 11.16 1.23
C ALA A 61 -8.70 10.50 0.14
N MET A 62 -8.88 9.17 0.22
CA MET A 62 -9.72 8.42 -0.72
C MET A 62 -10.36 7.20 -0.04
N GLY A 63 -11.50 6.76 -0.63
CA GLY A 63 -12.20 5.56 -0.17
C GLY A 63 -11.61 4.30 -0.81
N SER A 64 -12.05 3.12 -0.33
CA SER A 64 -11.68 1.79 -0.86
C SER A 64 -10.18 1.46 -0.80
N ALA A 65 -9.83 0.26 -0.36
CA ALA A 65 -8.47 -0.25 -0.40
C ALA A 65 -7.97 -0.41 -1.85
N GLY A 66 -8.87 -0.90 -2.73
CA GLY A 66 -8.57 -1.03 -4.16
C GLY A 66 -8.22 0.31 -4.82
N VAL A 67 -9.01 1.37 -4.56
CA VAL A 67 -8.75 2.70 -5.12
C VAL A 67 -7.42 3.25 -4.62
N LYS A 68 -7.09 3.09 -3.33
CA LYS A 68 -5.81 3.55 -2.77
C LYS A 68 -4.60 2.82 -3.36
N THR A 69 -4.71 1.50 -3.52
CA THR A 69 -3.67 0.72 -4.19
C THR A 69 -3.50 1.14 -5.66
N MET A 70 -4.61 1.33 -6.38
CA MET A 70 -4.56 1.78 -7.77
C MET A 70 -4.01 3.20 -7.92
N ALA A 71 -4.18 4.07 -6.92
CA ALA A 71 -3.56 5.40 -6.92
C ALA A 71 -2.02 5.32 -6.83
N VAL A 72 -1.46 4.29 -6.17
CA VAL A 72 -0.02 4.01 -6.22
C VAL A 72 0.37 3.47 -7.59
N VAL A 73 -0.42 2.56 -8.17
CA VAL A 73 -0.20 2.00 -9.51
C VAL A 73 -0.15 3.09 -10.57
N THR A 74 -1.05 4.08 -10.49
CA THR A 74 -1.10 5.20 -11.44
C THR A 74 -0.12 6.34 -11.14
N GLY A 75 0.58 6.31 -10.00
CA GLY A 75 1.51 7.37 -9.58
C GLY A 75 0.82 8.63 -9.02
N ASP A 76 -0.49 8.56 -8.75
CA ASP A 76 -1.22 9.66 -8.10
C ASP A 76 -0.72 9.90 -6.67
N VAL A 77 -0.24 8.83 -6.00
CA VAL A 77 0.39 8.86 -4.69
C VAL A 77 1.65 7.97 -4.68
N ASP A 78 2.51 8.15 -3.69
CA ASP A 78 3.77 7.43 -3.56
C ASP A 78 3.62 6.13 -2.76
N ALA A 79 2.68 6.09 -1.84
CA ALA A 79 2.42 4.93 -1.00
C ALA A 79 0.97 4.84 -0.54
N TYR A 80 0.57 3.61 -0.24
CA TYR A 80 -0.61 3.30 0.57
C TYR A 80 -0.17 2.46 1.76
N VAL A 81 -0.41 2.98 2.97
CA VAL A 81 -0.14 2.30 4.23
C VAL A 81 -1.45 2.10 4.96
N HIS A 82 -1.76 0.85 5.28
CA HIS A 82 -2.93 0.47 6.05
C HIS A 82 -2.53 -0.28 7.31
N ALA A 83 -3.04 0.15 8.44
CA ALA A 83 -2.94 -0.53 9.73
C ALA A 83 -4.32 -0.44 10.42
N GLY A 84 -4.72 -1.51 11.10
CA GLY A 84 -6.02 -1.60 11.76
C GLY A 84 -6.96 -2.61 11.13
N GLY A 85 -6.45 -3.40 10.19
CA GLY A 85 -7.12 -4.56 9.63
C GLY A 85 -8.10 -4.28 8.48
N GLN A 86 -8.20 -5.26 7.64
CA GLN A 86 -9.14 -5.36 6.51
C GLN A 86 -9.35 -6.83 6.19
N TYR A 87 -10.27 -7.13 5.31
CA TYR A 87 -10.42 -8.49 4.82
C TYR A 87 -9.55 -8.74 3.59
N GLU A 88 -9.17 -10.02 3.38
CA GLU A 88 -8.34 -10.44 2.24
C GLU A 88 -8.91 -9.97 0.88
N TRP A 89 -10.24 -10.02 0.70
CA TRP A 89 -10.90 -9.62 -0.55
C TRP A 89 -10.84 -8.11 -0.84
N ASP A 90 -10.53 -7.27 0.17
CA ASP A 90 -10.36 -5.83 -0.04
C ASP A 90 -9.05 -5.51 -0.78
N SER A 91 -8.06 -6.40 -0.68
CA SER A 91 -6.69 -6.13 -1.16
C SER A 91 -6.11 -7.18 -2.10
N ALA A 92 -6.66 -8.39 -2.18
CA ALA A 92 -6.05 -9.48 -2.95
C ALA A 92 -5.82 -9.12 -4.43
N ALA A 93 -6.87 -8.69 -5.14
CA ALA A 93 -6.74 -8.30 -6.54
C ALA A 93 -5.87 -7.04 -6.74
N PRO A 94 -6.05 -5.94 -5.96
CA PRO A 94 -5.18 -4.78 -6.06
C PRO A 94 -3.71 -5.09 -5.76
N ALA A 95 -3.41 -5.92 -4.76
CA ALA A 95 -2.03 -6.31 -4.44
C ALA A 95 -1.41 -7.16 -5.56
N ALA A 96 -2.19 -8.08 -6.17
CA ALA A 96 -1.73 -8.83 -7.33
C ALA A 96 -1.36 -7.91 -8.50
N VAL A 97 -2.18 -6.90 -8.80
CA VAL A 97 -1.89 -5.90 -9.84
C VAL A 97 -0.62 -5.12 -9.48
N ALA A 98 -0.52 -4.59 -8.26
CA ALA A 98 0.65 -3.82 -7.83
C ALA A 98 1.96 -4.61 -7.97
N LEU A 99 1.97 -5.88 -7.50
CA LEU A 99 3.12 -6.76 -7.64
C LEU A 99 3.45 -7.07 -9.11
N GLY A 100 2.42 -7.35 -9.93
CA GLY A 100 2.56 -7.67 -11.34
C GLY A 100 3.17 -6.54 -12.15
N VAL A 101 2.77 -5.29 -11.90
CA VAL A 101 3.33 -4.09 -12.58
C VAL A 101 4.66 -3.63 -11.97
N GLY A 102 5.26 -4.39 -11.06
CA GLY A 102 6.60 -4.15 -10.54
C GLY A 102 6.69 -3.29 -9.29
N LEU A 103 5.56 -2.98 -8.63
CA LEU A 103 5.56 -2.30 -7.34
C LEU A 103 5.90 -3.28 -6.18
N HIS A 104 6.08 -2.73 -5.00
CA HIS A 104 6.19 -3.47 -3.75
C HIS A 104 4.83 -3.55 -3.06
N ALA A 105 4.48 -4.74 -2.57
CA ALA A 105 3.34 -4.94 -1.68
C ALA A 105 3.70 -5.97 -0.61
N SER A 106 3.54 -5.63 0.66
CA SER A 106 3.86 -6.48 1.80
C SER A 106 3.00 -6.14 3.02
N ARG A 107 3.20 -6.88 4.10
CA ARG A 107 2.83 -6.47 5.45
C ARG A 107 3.69 -5.28 5.89
N ILE A 108 3.29 -4.57 6.96
CA ILE A 108 4.06 -3.43 7.50
C ILE A 108 5.42 -3.85 8.07
N ASP A 109 5.57 -5.11 8.49
CA ASP A 109 6.85 -5.68 8.93
C ASP A 109 7.77 -6.12 7.78
N GLY A 110 7.28 -6.02 6.54
CA GLY A 110 7.97 -6.44 5.33
C GLY A 110 7.73 -7.91 4.94
N SER A 111 7.00 -8.68 5.74
CA SER A 111 6.66 -10.06 5.40
C SER A 111 5.70 -10.14 4.20
N PRO A 112 5.71 -11.25 3.45
CA PRO A 112 4.82 -11.42 2.31
C PRO A 112 3.34 -11.39 2.71
N LEU A 113 2.50 -10.85 1.81
CA LEU A 113 1.05 -10.98 1.91
C LEU A 113 0.65 -12.43 1.64
N ILE A 114 -0.10 -13.02 2.56
CA ILE A 114 -0.60 -14.39 2.46
C ILE A 114 -2.13 -14.31 2.41
N TYR A 115 -2.70 -14.98 1.42
CA TYR A 115 -4.13 -15.01 1.16
C TYR A 115 -4.70 -16.43 1.25
N ASN A 116 -6.01 -16.53 1.31
CA ASN A 116 -6.74 -17.78 1.48
C ASN A 116 -6.37 -18.49 2.79
N ALA A 117 -6.26 -17.73 3.86
CA ALA A 117 -6.08 -18.25 5.21
C ALA A 117 -7.43 -18.71 5.80
N ALA A 118 -7.38 -19.52 6.85
CA ALA A 118 -8.59 -19.94 7.57
C ALA A 118 -9.36 -18.75 8.16
N SER A 119 -8.64 -17.70 8.62
CA SER A 119 -9.21 -16.41 8.94
C SER A 119 -8.91 -15.43 7.80
N PRO A 120 -9.93 -14.85 7.15
CA PRO A 120 -9.72 -13.93 6.02
C PRO A 120 -9.33 -12.52 6.48
N TRP A 121 -8.82 -12.38 7.69
CA TRP A 121 -8.41 -11.11 8.27
C TRP A 121 -6.96 -10.79 7.92
N LEU A 122 -6.73 -9.69 7.21
CA LEU A 122 -5.42 -9.14 6.90
C LEU A 122 -5.19 -7.89 7.79
N PRO A 123 -4.27 -7.95 8.77
CA PRO A 123 -4.16 -6.87 9.75
C PRO A 123 -3.60 -5.57 9.20
N ASP A 124 -2.78 -5.63 8.15
CA ASP A 124 -2.09 -4.45 7.61
C ASP A 124 -1.60 -4.68 6.18
N LEU A 125 -1.20 -3.59 5.51
CA LEU A 125 -0.73 -3.60 4.13
C LEU A 125 0.13 -2.36 3.85
N VAL A 126 1.23 -2.54 3.13
CA VAL A 126 2.02 -1.48 2.50
C VAL A 126 2.08 -1.73 1.00
N VAL A 127 1.80 -0.70 0.20
CA VAL A 127 2.05 -0.68 -1.25
C VAL A 127 2.82 0.59 -1.59
N CYS A 128 3.92 0.47 -2.31
CA CYS A 128 4.73 1.60 -2.77
C CYS A 128 5.63 1.20 -3.95
N SER A 129 6.40 2.13 -4.51
CA SER A 129 7.45 1.77 -5.47
C SER A 129 8.55 0.92 -4.80
N ARG A 130 9.20 0.05 -5.57
CA ARG A 130 10.29 -0.80 -5.05
C ARG A 130 11.44 0.02 -4.47
N ASP A 131 11.76 1.15 -5.07
CA ASP A 131 12.86 2.02 -4.65
C ASP A 131 12.59 2.66 -3.27
N ARG A 132 11.31 2.86 -2.92
CA ARG A 132 10.89 3.39 -1.61
C ARG A 132 10.69 2.32 -0.55
N ALA A 133 10.54 1.08 -0.93
CA ALA A 133 10.12 0.00 -0.02
C ALA A 133 11.07 -0.14 1.18
N ALA A 134 12.38 -0.20 0.94
CA ALA A 134 13.36 -0.39 2.01
C ALA A 134 13.34 0.75 3.03
N SER A 135 13.32 2.01 2.57
CA SER A 135 13.31 3.19 3.45
C SER A 135 11.98 3.34 4.20
N LEU A 136 10.85 3.12 3.52
CA LEU A 136 9.53 3.22 4.14
C LEU A 136 9.33 2.14 5.21
N LEU A 137 9.68 0.89 4.93
CA LEU A 137 9.59 -0.21 5.90
C LEU A 137 10.55 -0.03 7.07
N ALA A 138 11.76 0.51 6.85
CA ALA A 138 12.68 0.84 7.94
C ALA A 138 12.11 1.92 8.86
N LEU A 139 11.52 2.97 8.30
CA LEU A 139 10.87 4.03 9.05
C LEU A 139 9.67 3.50 9.87
N ILE A 140 8.79 2.72 9.24
CA ILE A 140 7.65 2.07 9.93
C ILE A 140 8.15 1.23 11.11
N ARG A 141 9.21 0.46 10.92
CA ARG A 141 9.78 -0.41 11.96
C ARG A 141 10.33 0.38 13.15
N THR A 142 10.97 1.53 12.89
CA THR A 142 11.44 2.43 13.93
C THR A 142 10.27 2.98 14.76
N LEU A 143 9.23 3.49 14.11
CA LEU A 143 8.05 4.06 14.77
C LEU A 143 7.25 3.02 15.58
N GLU A 144 7.13 1.79 15.08
CA GLU A 144 6.50 0.69 15.81
C GLU A 144 7.36 0.25 17.00
N GLY A 145 8.69 0.20 16.84
CA GLY A 145 9.62 -0.14 17.92
C GLY A 145 9.60 0.86 19.08
N GLU A 146 9.47 2.14 18.80
CA GLU A 146 9.37 3.20 19.83
C GLU A 146 8.09 3.06 20.67
N LYS A 147 6.98 2.58 20.11
CA LYS A 147 5.74 2.33 20.86
C LYS A 147 5.84 1.17 21.87
N TRP A 148 6.74 0.23 21.66
CA TRP A 148 6.97 -0.90 22.58
C TRP A 148 8.04 -0.58 23.64
N ALA A 149 8.78 0.51 23.47
CA ALA A 149 9.83 0.97 24.40
C ALA A 149 9.34 2.02 25.42
N SER A 150 8.14 2.51 25.26
CA SER A 150 7.48 3.51 26.12
C SER A 150 6.39 2.88 27.00
#